data_ae4fc3f8789e9c61d1f2cb88b04adf51
#
_entry.id   ae4fc3f8789e9c61d1f2cb88b04adf51
#
_cell.length_a   1.000
_cell.length_b   1.000
_cell.length_c   1.000
_cell.angle_alpha   90.00
_cell.angle_beta   90.00
_cell.angle_gamma   90.00
#
_symmetry.space_group_name_H-M   'P 1'
#
loop_
_entity.id
_entity.type
_entity.pdbx_description
1 polymer ?
#
loop_
_entity_poly.entity_id
_entity_poly.type
_entity_poly.pdbx_seq_one_letter_code
_entity_poly.pdbx_strand_id
1 'polypeptide(L)'
;MTENLFGFIGLGNMGCPMAENIVSKNIPLIVYDLAGTKERSPDKAIIAESNRDVAQKAKVIALSLPNIESNESVIREIADVAKSGTVIVDTCTIGPQAAAENKEILDSAGILYLDSPVSGLKFRAEEGALVSMVAGDAEALILARPLIEGYSRVIYHVGSEAGQGQRMKVLNNAICISSYVTTSEA
;
A
#
# COMPACT_ATOMS: atom_id res chain seq x y z
N MET A 1 -6.99 -17.19 17.21
CA MET A 1 -7.00 -15.78 17.66
C MET A 1 -6.11 -14.96 16.74
N THR A 2 -6.64 -14.53 15.60
CA THR A 2 -5.92 -13.72 14.58
C THR A 2 -6.88 -12.67 13.98
N GLU A 3 -7.71 -12.04 14.85
CA GLU A 3 -8.75 -11.12 14.35
C GLU A 3 -8.21 -9.83 13.71
N ASN A 4 -6.91 -9.52 13.83
CA ASN A 4 -6.31 -8.29 13.32
C ASN A 4 -4.93 -8.50 12.67
N LEU A 5 -4.74 -9.58 11.91
CA LEU A 5 -3.51 -9.77 11.15
C LEU A 5 -3.57 -8.92 9.87
N PHE A 6 -2.63 -8.00 9.72
CA PHE A 6 -2.44 -7.19 8.51
C PHE A 6 -1.43 -7.85 7.57
N GLY A 7 -1.54 -7.57 6.28
CA GLY A 7 -0.63 -8.04 5.25
C GLY A 7 0.21 -6.91 4.65
N PHE A 8 1.42 -7.22 4.22
CA PHE A 8 2.25 -6.29 3.46
C PHE A 8 3.02 -7.05 2.36
N ILE A 9 2.85 -6.64 1.13
CA ILE A 9 3.49 -7.26 -0.04
C ILE A 9 4.41 -6.23 -0.71
N GLY A 10 5.67 -6.62 -0.87
CA GLY A 10 6.72 -5.79 -1.44
C GLY A 10 7.54 -5.06 -0.36
N LEU A 11 8.73 -5.59 -0.07
CA LEU A 11 9.68 -5.08 0.92
C LEU A 11 10.89 -4.42 0.25
N GLY A 12 10.62 -3.62 -0.77
CA GLY A 12 11.63 -2.80 -1.45
C GLY A 12 12.04 -1.57 -0.64
N ASN A 13 12.65 -0.58 -1.33
CA ASN A 13 13.17 0.65 -0.70
C ASN A 13 12.12 1.44 0.11
N MET A 14 10.86 1.37 -0.29
CA MET A 14 9.76 2.02 0.43
C MET A 14 9.06 1.05 1.38
N GLY A 15 8.78 -0.18 0.91
CA GLY A 15 7.99 -1.14 1.67
C GLY A 15 8.66 -1.65 2.93
N CYS A 16 9.98 -1.90 2.90
CA CYS A 16 10.72 -2.36 4.07
C CYS A 16 10.60 -1.39 5.26
N PRO A 17 10.98 -0.11 5.16
CA PRO A 17 10.82 0.83 6.28
C PRO A 17 9.35 1.07 6.67
N MET A 18 8.39 0.99 5.74
CA MET A 18 6.96 1.04 6.10
C MET A 18 6.56 -0.15 6.96
N ALA A 19 6.96 -1.37 6.59
CA ALA A 19 6.69 -2.59 7.36
C ALA A 19 7.38 -2.56 8.74
N GLU A 20 8.61 -2.06 8.84
CA GLU A 20 9.34 -1.86 10.11
C GLU A 20 8.56 -0.93 11.05
N ASN A 21 8.05 0.19 10.55
CA ASN A 21 7.26 1.11 11.35
C ASN A 21 5.92 0.50 11.83
N ILE A 22 5.25 -0.29 11.00
CA ILE A 22 4.03 -1.00 11.38
C ILE A 22 4.33 -1.95 12.56
N VAL A 23 5.36 -2.77 12.44
CA VAL A 23 5.74 -3.75 13.48
C VAL A 23 6.23 -3.05 14.76
N SER A 24 6.95 -1.93 14.66
CA SER A 24 7.43 -1.16 15.82
C SER A 24 6.29 -0.64 16.70
N LYS A 25 5.11 -0.41 16.09
CA LYS A 25 3.87 -0.03 16.78
C LYS A 25 3.08 -1.22 17.33
N ASN A 26 3.68 -2.42 17.33
CA ASN A 26 3.07 -3.69 17.77
C ASN A 26 1.81 -4.08 16.96
N ILE A 27 1.74 -3.69 15.71
CA ILE A 27 0.68 -4.11 14.78
C ILE A 27 1.10 -5.47 14.19
N PRO A 28 0.31 -6.55 14.37
CA PRO A 28 0.62 -7.86 13.82
C PRO A 28 0.67 -7.82 12.29
N LEU A 29 1.79 -8.27 11.70
CA LEU A 29 2.02 -8.15 10.27
C LEU A 29 2.52 -9.47 9.68
N ILE A 30 1.92 -9.91 8.56
CA ILE A 30 2.45 -10.96 7.69
C ILE A 30 2.97 -10.31 6.41
N VAL A 31 4.18 -10.70 6.00
CA VAL A 31 4.90 -10.03 4.91
C VAL A 31 5.37 -11.01 3.85
N TYR A 32 5.45 -10.53 2.60
CA TYR A 32 6.06 -11.27 1.49
C TYR A 32 6.77 -10.32 0.53
N ASP A 33 7.92 -10.77 0.02
CA ASP A 33 8.65 -10.13 -1.08
C ASP A 33 9.25 -11.20 -2.01
N LEU A 34 8.96 -11.08 -3.30
CA LEU A 34 9.41 -12.03 -4.32
C LEU A 34 10.95 -12.11 -4.43
N ALA A 35 11.65 -11.02 -4.15
CA ALA A 35 13.11 -10.93 -4.24
C ALA A 35 13.85 -11.37 -2.96
N GLY A 36 13.13 -11.97 -2.00
CA GLY A 36 13.71 -12.49 -0.76
C GLY A 36 13.05 -11.89 0.49
N THR A 37 12.01 -12.55 0.99
CA THR A 37 11.25 -12.06 2.16
C THR A 37 12.08 -12.09 3.43
N LYS A 38 12.84 -13.15 3.67
CA LYS A 38 13.57 -13.37 4.92
C LYS A 38 14.62 -12.29 5.21
N GLU A 39 15.32 -11.87 4.18
CA GLU A 39 16.40 -10.88 4.28
C GLU A 39 15.89 -9.44 4.44
N ARG A 40 14.59 -9.22 4.17
CA ARG A 40 13.96 -7.89 4.13
C ARG A 40 12.85 -7.74 5.15
N SER A 41 12.44 -8.82 5.79
CA SER A 41 11.34 -8.77 6.74
C SER A 41 11.78 -8.10 8.04
N PRO A 42 10.93 -7.22 8.62
CA PRO A 42 11.21 -6.68 9.94
C PRO A 42 11.13 -7.77 11.00
N ASP A 43 11.89 -7.59 12.07
CA ASP A 43 11.80 -8.45 13.26
C ASP A 43 10.35 -8.55 13.76
N LYS A 44 9.92 -9.74 14.14
CA LYS A 44 8.56 -10.06 14.61
C LYS A 44 7.46 -10.09 13.54
N ALA A 45 7.73 -9.76 12.28
CA ALA A 45 6.77 -10.02 11.22
C ALA A 45 6.67 -11.53 10.93
N ILE A 46 5.50 -11.99 10.55
CA ILE A 46 5.29 -13.36 10.07
C ILE A 46 5.71 -13.40 8.60
N ILE A 47 6.60 -14.32 8.25
CA ILE A 47 7.04 -14.51 6.87
C ILE A 47 6.03 -15.41 6.16
N ALA A 48 5.45 -14.92 5.07
CA ALA A 48 4.60 -15.69 4.19
C ALA A 48 5.41 -16.42 3.10
N GLU A 49 4.83 -17.47 2.56
CA GLU A 49 5.44 -18.27 1.49
C GLU A 49 5.16 -17.70 0.09
N SER A 50 4.10 -16.87 -0.05
CA SER A 50 3.66 -16.27 -1.33
C SER A 50 2.72 -15.09 -1.10
N ASN A 51 2.42 -14.33 -2.19
CA ASN A 51 1.35 -13.33 -2.19
C ASN A 51 0.01 -13.95 -1.80
N ARG A 52 -0.28 -15.16 -2.30
CA ARG A 52 -1.50 -15.91 -1.99
C ARG A 52 -1.59 -16.26 -0.51
N ASP A 53 -0.48 -16.61 0.12
CA ASP A 53 -0.43 -16.92 1.56
C ASP A 53 -0.77 -15.69 2.40
N VAL A 54 -0.25 -14.50 2.04
CA VAL A 54 -0.66 -13.23 2.66
C VAL A 54 -2.15 -13.00 2.48
N ALA A 55 -2.66 -13.15 1.25
CA ALA A 55 -4.04 -12.87 0.88
C ALA A 55 -5.05 -13.78 1.60
N GLN A 56 -4.69 -15.02 1.89
CA GLN A 56 -5.53 -15.97 2.61
C GLN A 56 -5.62 -15.69 4.12
N LYS A 57 -4.57 -15.06 4.69
CA LYS A 57 -4.42 -14.90 6.14
C LYS A 57 -4.75 -13.49 6.63
N ALA A 58 -4.50 -12.46 5.84
CA ALA A 58 -4.70 -11.07 6.21
C ALA A 58 -6.04 -10.53 5.70
N LYS A 59 -6.67 -9.65 6.49
CA LYS A 59 -7.91 -8.98 6.13
C LYS A 59 -7.69 -7.62 5.46
N VAL A 60 -6.61 -6.95 5.76
CA VAL A 60 -6.19 -5.70 5.15
C VAL A 60 -4.74 -5.86 4.70
N ILE A 61 -4.46 -5.55 3.43
CA ILE A 61 -3.16 -5.83 2.80
C ILE A 61 -2.66 -4.57 2.11
N ALA A 62 -1.46 -4.12 2.48
CA ALA A 62 -0.77 -3.05 1.77
C ALA A 62 0.14 -3.61 0.66
N LEU A 63 0.18 -2.91 -0.47
CA LEU A 63 1.06 -3.21 -1.60
C LEU A 63 2.07 -2.09 -1.78
N SER A 64 3.35 -2.44 -1.95
CA SER A 64 4.44 -1.51 -2.27
C SER A 64 5.35 -2.10 -3.35
N LEU A 65 4.90 -2.05 -4.59
CA LEU A 65 5.46 -2.77 -5.74
C LEU A 65 6.15 -1.82 -6.72
N PRO A 66 7.12 -2.29 -7.51
CA PRO A 66 8.01 -1.41 -8.28
C PRO A 66 7.40 -0.84 -9.56
N ASN A 67 6.41 -1.50 -10.15
CA ASN A 67 5.84 -1.13 -11.45
C ASN A 67 4.41 -1.63 -11.61
N ILE A 68 3.74 -1.21 -12.69
CA ILE A 68 2.35 -1.53 -13.00
C ILE A 68 2.18 -3.04 -13.22
N GLU A 69 3.08 -3.67 -13.96
CA GLU A 69 3.00 -5.09 -14.30
C GLU A 69 3.04 -5.99 -13.06
N SER A 70 3.97 -5.70 -12.13
CA SER A 70 4.05 -6.42 -10.85
C SER A 70 2.81 -6.17 -10.00
N ASN A 71 2.29 -4.96 -10.02
CA ASN A 71 1.10 -4.57 -9.26
C ASN A 71 -0.13 -5.34 -9.77
N GLU A 72 -0.39 -5.31 -11.08
CA GLU A 72 -1.50 -6.02 -11.72
C GLU A 72 -1.41 -7.54 -11.49
N SER A 73 -0.22 -8.13 -11.61
CA SER A 73 0.01 -9.56 -11.35
C SER A 73 -0.39 -9.93 -9.92
N VAL A 74 0.06 -9.14 -8.93
CA VAL A 74 -0.26 -9.38 -7.51
C VAL A 74 -1.74 -9.17 -7.22
N ILE A 75 -2.38 -8.15 -7.81
CA ILE A 75 -3.83 -7.91 -7.70
C ILE A 75 -4.63 -9.13 -8.18
N ARG A 76 -4.26 -9.71 -9.33
CA ARG A 76 -4.93 -10.93 -9.85
C ARG A 76 -4.72 -12.13 -8.94
N GLU A 77 -3.50 -12.34 -8.42
CA GLU A 77 -3.22 -13.42 -7.46
C GLU A 77 -4.06 -13.30 -6.19
N ILE A 78 -4.24 -12.07 -5.68
CA ILE A 78 -5.05 -11.78 -4.50
C ILE A 78 -6.54 -12.03 -4.81
N ALA A 79 -7.03 -11.54 -5.96
CA ALA A 79 -8.43 -11.70 -6.36
C ALA A 79 -8.87 -13.16 -6.43
N ASP A 80 -7.95 -14.05 -6.80
CA ASP A 80 -8.22 -15.50 -6.90
C ASP A 80 -8.45 -16.18 -5.54
N VAL A 81 -7.88 -15.66 -4.43
CA VAL A 81 -7.81 -16.43 -3.17
C VAL A 81 -8.23 -15.67 -1.92
N ALA A 82 -8.26 -14.35 -1.96
CA ALA A 82 -8.65 -13.55 -0.81
C ALA A 82 -10.15 -13.68 -0.53
N LYS A 83 -10.53 -13.52 0.73
CA LYS A 83 -11.92 -13.58 1.14
C LYS A 83 -12.65 -12.29 0.75
N SER A 84 -13.91 -12.39 0.40
CA SER A 84 -14.77 -11.21 0.25
C SER A 84 -14.71 -10.33 1.50
N GLY A 85 -14.67 -9.01 1.30
CA GLY A 85 -14.49 -8.03 2.37
C GLY A 85 -13.04 -7.81 2.79
N THR A 86 -12.05 -8.46 2.16
CA THR A 86 -10.64 -8.09 2.29
C THR A 86 -10.43 -6.68 1.72
N VAL A 87 -9.56 -5.88 2.33
CA VAL A 87 -9.23 -4.52 1.89
C VAL A 87 -7.80 -4.49 1.35
N ILE A 88 -7.63 -4.01 0.13
CA ILE A 88 -6.32 -3.73 -0.46
C ILE A 88 -6.00 -2.24 -0.33
N VAL A 89 -4.84 -1.92 0.21
CA VAL A 89 -4.26 -0.58 0.31
C VAL A 89 -3.09 -0.49 -0.67
N ASP A 90 -3.34 0.05 -1.84
CA ASP A 90 -2.33 0.14 -2.89
C ASP A 90 -1.51 1.43 -2.76
N THR A 91 -0.27 1.31 -2.26
CA THR A 91 0.62 2.46 -2.09
C THR A 91 1.48 2.75 -3.31
N CYS A 92 1.35 1.95 -4.36
CA CYS A 92 2.12 2.08 -5.60
C CYS A 92 1.73 3.33 -6.38
N THR A 93 2.66 3.87 -7.16
CA THR A 93 2.37 4.96 -8.09
C THR A 93 2.18 4.37 -9.49
N ILE A 94 0.96 4.03 -9.83
CA ILE A 94 0.60 3.28 -11.05
C ILE A 94 -0.25 4.09 -12.05
N GLY A 95 -0.67 5.28 -11.65
CA GLY A 95 -1.54 6.13 -12.46
C GLY A 95 -3.04 5.81 -12.31
N PRO A 96 -3.91 6.79 -12.66
CA PRO A 96 -5.35 6.67 -12.40
C PRO A 96 -6.05 5.54 -13.16
N GLN A 97 -5.59 5.23 -14.37
CA GLN A 97 -6.20 4.19 -15.19
C GLN A 97 -5.96 2.80 -14.62
N ALA A 98 -4.70 2.47 -14.28
CA ALA A 98 -4.36 1.18 -13.67
C ALA A 98 -5.04 0.99 -12.31
N ALA A 99 -5.19 2.06 -11.51
CA ALA A 99 -5.93 2.00 -10.27
C ALA A 99 -7.43 1.68 -10.48
N ALA A 100 -8.05 2.23 -11.51
CA ALA A 100 -9.43 1.91 -11.86
C ALA A 100 -9.58 0.45 -12.34
N GLU A 101 -8.68 -0.02 -13.19
CA GLU A 101 -8.64 -1.41 -13.68
C GLU A 101 -8.44 -2.41 -12.51
N ASN A 102 -7.53 -2.11 -11.57
CA ASN A 102 -7.34 -2.92 -10.36
C ASN A 102 -8.60 -3.01 -9.52
N LYS A 103 -9.31 -1.89 -9.38
CA LYS A 103 -10.59 -1.88 -8.65
C LYS A 103 -11.62 -2.79 -9.31
N GLU A 104 -11.77 -2.76 -10.63
CA GLU A 104 -12.70 -3.62 -11.36
C GLU A 104 -12.41 -5.12 -11.15
N ILE A 105 -11.11 -5.50 -11.17
CA ILE A 105 -10.68 -6.87 -10.91
C ILE A 105 -11.09 -7.30 -9.49
N LEU A 106 -10.81 -6.46 -8.49
CA LEU A 106 -11.07 -6.76 -7.09
C LEU A 106 -12.55 -6.74 -6.73
N ASP A 107 -13.32 -5.82 -7.30
CA ASP A 107 -14.78 -5.75 -7.12
C ASP A 107 -15.45 -7.04 -7.55
N SER A 108 -14.99 -7.67 -8.65
CA SER A 108 -15.50 -8.94 -9.13
C SER A 108 -15.33 -10.09 -8.13
N ALA A 109 -14.37 -9.97 -7.22
CA ALA A 109 -14.09 -10.91 -6.13
C ALA A 109 -14.68 -10.46 -4.77
N GLY A 110 -15.40 -9.33 -4.73
CA GLY A 110 -15.94 -8.75 -3.50
C GLY A 110 -14.86 -8.19 -2.55
N ILE A 111 -13.71 -7.78 -3.10
CA ILE A 111 -12.57 -7.23 -2.36
C ILE A 111 -12.59 -5.71 -2.49
N LEU A 112 -12.40 -5.01 -1.37
CA LEU A 112 -12.38 -3.56 -1.31
C LEU A 112 -11.00 -3.01 -1.71
N TYR A 113 -10.97 -1.92 -2.47
CA TYR A 113 -9.74 -1.31 -2.96
C TYR A 113 -9.62 0.14 -2.49
N LEU A 114 -8.47 0.46 -1.92
CA LEU A 114 -8.04 1.80 -1.59
C LEU A 114 -6.81 2.16 -2.42
N ASP A 115 -6.98 3.10 -3.33
CA ASP A 115 -5.90 3.77 -4.04
C ASP A 115 -5.21 4.75 -3.06
N SER A 116 -3.99 4.47 -2.66
CA SER A 116 -3.34 5.13 -1.51
C SER A 116 -1.86 5.45 -1.74
N PRO A 117 -1.50 6.10 -2.86
CA PRO A 117 -0.11 6.48 -3.09
C PRO A 117 0.43 7.37 -1.97
N VAL A 118 1.73 7.22 -1.72
CA VAL A 118 2.42 7.91 -0.63
C VAL A 118 3.38 9.00 -1.12
N SER A 119 3.65 9.99 -0.27
CA SER A 119 4.64 11.03 -0.50
C SER A 119 5.54 11.19 0.72
N GLY A 120 6.88 11.46 0.50
CA GLY A 120 7.84 11.70 1.56
C GLY A 120 9.21 11.07 1.32
N LEU A 121 9.41 10.31 0.22
CA LEU A 121 10.65 9.59 -0.08
C LEU A 121 11.03 8.58 1.02
N LYS A 122 12.16 7.87 0.84
CA LYS A 122 12.65 6.83 1.76
C LYS A 122 12.87 7.36 3.18
N PHE A 123 13.44 8.53 3.31
CA PHE A 123 13.68 9.20 4.58
C PHE A 123 12.40 9.32 5.44
N ARG A 124 11.28 9.76 4.85
CA ARG A 124 10.01 9.83 5.59
C ARG A 124 9.37 8.46 5.83
N ALA A 125 9.66 7.49 4.95
CA ALA A 125 9.24 6.12 5.20
C ALA A 125 9.96 5.53 6.42
N GLU A 126 11.26 5.79 6.58
CA GLU A 126 12.06 5.37 7.75
C GLU A 126 11.57 6.01 9.05
N GLU A 127 11.09 7.25 9.00
CA GLU A 127 10.52 7.95 10.16
C GLU A 127 9.06 7.58 10.49
N GLY A 128 8.40 6.76 9.67
CA GLY A 128 6.96 6.50 9.79
C GLY A 128 6.12 7.76 9.58
N ALA A 129 6.61 8.70 8.77
CA ALA A 129 6.08 10.05 8.60
C ALA A 129 5.62 10.36 7.17
N LEU A 130 5.26 9.33 6.41
CA LEU A 130 4.71 9.51 5.06
C LEU A 130 3.38 10.26 5.08
N VAL A 131 3.00 10.80 3.95
CA VAL A 131 1.68 11.33 3.66
C VAL A 131 0.99 10.37 2.71
N SER A 132 -0.15 9.81 3.12
CA SER A 132 -1.00 8.96 2.29
C SER A 132 -2.13 9.76 1.66
N MET A 133 -2.33 9.61 0.36
CA MET A 133 -3.40 10.23 -0.43
C MET A 133 -4.41 9.14 -0.80
N VAL A 134 -5.38 8.91 0.08
CA VAL A 134 -6.28 7.75 -0.01
C VAL A 134 -7.55 8.11 -0.79
N ALA A 135 -7.91 7.28 -1.76
CA ALA A 135 -9.20 7.32 -2.42
C ALA A 135 -9.85 5.94 -2.39
N GLY A 136 -11.17 5.91 -2.27
CA GLY A 136 -11.97 4.71 -2.17
C GLY A 136 -13.01 4.81 -1.07
N ASP A 137 -13.63 3.70 -0.76
CA ASP A 137 -14.72 3.62 0.21
C ASP A 137 -14.29 4.03 1.63
N ALA A 138 -15.12 4.85 2.29
CA ALA A 138 -14.82 5.37 3.62
C ALA A 138 -14.83 4.28 4.71
N GLU A 139 -15.67 3.24 4.56
CA GLU A 139 -15.71 2.12 5.52
C GLU A 139 -14.46 1.26 5.35
N ALA A 140 -14.03 1.03 4.10
CA ALA A 140 -12.74 0.38 3.83
C ALA A 140 -11.56 1.14 4.45
N LEU A 141 -11.56 2.48 4.36
CA LEU A 141 -10.55 3.31 5.00
C LEU A 141 -10.56 3.19 6.53
N ILE A 142 -11.71 3.08 7.16
CA ILE A 142 -11.81 2.86 8.61
C ILE A 142 -11.10 1.54 8.99
N LEU A 143 -11.33 0.47 8.23
CA LEU A 143 -10.68 -0.84 8.45
C LEU A 143 -9.16 -0.79 8.22
N ALA A 144 -8.73 -0.04 7.22
CA ALA A 144 -7.31 0.07 6.83
C ALA A 144 -6.53 1.09 7.66
N ARG A 145 -7.20 2.01 8.34
CA ARG A 145 -6.58 3.11 9.08
C ARG A 145 -5.46 2.68 10.03
N PRO A 146 -5.62 1.63 10.87
CA PRO A 146 -4.54 1.20 11.77
C PRO A 146 -3.26 0.79 11.02
N LEU A 147 -3.39 0.14 9.85
CA LEU A 147 -2.26 -0.22 9.01
C LEU A 147 -1.58 1.02 8.42
N ILE A 148 -2.37 1.95 7.86
CA ILE A 148 -1.86 3.18 7.23
C ILE A 148 -1.19 4.10 8.26
N GLU A 149 -1.74 4.25 9.45
CA GLU A 149 -1.15 4.99 10.57
C GLU A 149 0.16 4.34 11.07
N GLY A 150 0.38 3.07 10.74
CA GLY A 150 1.64 2.37 10.96
C GLY A 150 2.82 3.08 10.31
N TYR A 151 2.67 3.59 9.09
CA TYR A 151 3.75 4.18 8.29
C TYR A 151 3.51 5.64 7.87
N SER A 152 2.32 6.19 8.07
CA SER A 152 1.97 7.56 7.69
C SER A 152 1.61 8.42 8.88
N ARG A 153 2.11 9.66 8.87
CA ARG A 153 1.74 10.68 9.85
C ARG A 153 0.47 11.41 9.46
N VAL A 154 0.21 11.54 8.16
CA VAL A 154 -0.96 12.25 7.63
C VAL A 154 -1.67 11.37 6.61
N ILE A 155 -2.99 11.28 6.72
CA ILE A 155 -3.85 10.54 5.81
C ILE A 155 -4.90 11.51 5.28
N TYR A 156 -4.87 11.78 3.97
CA TYR A 156 -5.90 12.54 3.28
C TYR A 156 -6.84 11.58 2.55
N HIS A 157 -8.12 11.57 2.92
CA HIS A 157 -9.15 10.94 2.10
C HIS A 157 -9.55 11.93 1.01
N VAL A 158 -9.04 11.72 -0.21
CA VAL A 158 -9.12 12.68 -1.31
C VAL A 158 -10.30 12.43 -2.25
N GLY A 159 -11.02 11.34 -2.06
CA GLY A 159 -12.23 11.02 -2.80
C GLY A 159 -12.68 9.58 -2.64
N SER A 160 -13.84 9.26 -3.24
CA SER A 160 -14.48 7.93 -3.15
C SER A 160 -14.13 7.00 -4.32
N GLU A 161 -13.53 7.52 -5.40
CA GLU A 161 -13.28 6.78 -6.61
C GLU A 161 -11.81 6.41 -6.75
N ALA A 162 -11.52 5.16 -7.15
CA ALA A 162 -10.17 4.71 -7.49
C ALA A 162 -9.55 5.59 -8.58
N GLY A 163 -8.27 5.89 -8.44
CA GLY A 163 -7.53 6.80 -9.31
C GLY A 163 -7.52 8.26 -8.84
N GLN A 164 -8.38 8.68 -7.89
CA GLN A 164 -8.33 10.04 -7.36
C GLN A 164 -7.08 10.26 -6.48
N GLY A 165 -6.64 9.25 -5.73
CA GLY A 165 -5.35 9.27 -5.03
C GLY A 165 -4.17 9.41 -6.00
N GLN A 166 -4.18 8.65 -7.10
CA GLN A 166 -3.16 8.76 -8.16
C GLN A 166 -3.16 10.16 -8.81
N ARG A 167 -4.33 10.75 -9.09
CA ARG A 167 -4.41 12.12 -9.62
C ARG A 167 -3.79 13.12 -8.66
N MET A 168 -4.09 13.01 -7.37
CA MET A 168 -3.47 13.86 -6.35
C MET A 168 -1.97 13.64 -6.28
N LYS A 169 -1.49 12.39 -6.40
CA LYS A 169 -0.06 12.06 -6.44
C LYS A 169 0.64 12.66 -7.66
N VAL A 170 0.03 12.63 -8.84
CA VAL A 170 0.59 13.26 -10.06
C VAL A 170 0.74 14.76 -9.85
N LEU A 171 -0.26 15.44 -9.32
CA LEU A 171 -0.19 16.87 -9.02
C LEU A 171 0.90 17.19 -7.99
N ASN A 172 0.95 16.42 -6.91
CA ASN A 172 2.01 16.55 -5.90
C ASN A 172 3.40 16.39 -6.53
N ASN A 173 3.61 15.38 -7.36
CA ASN A 173 4.90 15.15 -8.00
C ASN A 173 5.25 16.27 -8.99
N ALA A 174 4.28 16.76 -9.78
CA ALA A 174 4.51 17.87 -10.70
C ALA A 174 4.99 19.12 -9.96
N ILE A 175 4.36 19.49 -8.85
CA ILE A 175 4.75 20.64 -8.04
C ILE A 175 6.14 20.42 -7.43
N CYS A 176 6.38 19.27 -6.81
CA CYS A 176 7.66 18.97 -6.15
C CYS A 176 8.83 18.98 -7.15
N ILE A 177 8.69 18.30 -8.30
CA ILE A 177 9.77 18.20 -9.29
C ILE A 177 10.03 19.57 -9.92
N SER A 178 9.00 20.34 -10.29
CA SER A 178 9.16 21.68 -10.81
C SER A 178 9.87 22.61 -9.81
N SER A 179 9.52 22.51 -8.52
CA SER A 179 10.19 23.28 -7.45
C SER A 179 11.66 22.92 -7.32
N TYR A 180 12.01 21.63 -7.38
CA TYR A 180 13.40 21.18 -7.32
C TYR A 180 14.22 21.72 -8.50
N VAL A 181 13.70 21.62 -9.73
CA VAL A 181 14.38 22.15 -10.92
C VAL A 181 14.59 23.65 -10.78
N THR A 182 13.54 24.41 -10.50
CA THR A 182 13.62 25.88 -10.36
C THR A 182 14.61 26.32 -9.27
N THR A 183 14.60 25.62 -8.12
CA THR A 183 15.52 25.94 -7.01
C THR A 183 16.97 25.58 -7.35
N SER A 184 17.19 24.52 -8.16
CA SER A 184 18.53 24.10 -8.56
C SER A 184 19.15 25.03 -9.61
N GLU A 185 18.34 25.79 -10.35
CA GLU A 185 18.79 26.76 -11.36
C GLU A 185 19.02 28.17 -10.78
N ALA A 186 18.54 28.42 -9.56
CA ALA A 186 18.69 29.73 -8.87
C ALA A 186 19.96 29.81 -8.05
#